data_62c81fa9b344f27cc2fc9e35bd0fcb95
#
_entry.id   62c81fa9b344f27cc2fc9e35bd0fcb95
#
_cell.length_a   1.000
_cell.length_b   1.000
_cell.length_c   1.000
_cell.angle_alpha   90.00
_cell.angle_beta   90.00
_cell.angle_gamma   90.00
#
_symmetry.space_group_name_H-M   'P 1'
#
loop_
_entity.id
_entity.type
_entity.pdbx_description
1 polymer ?
#
loop_
_entity_poly.entity_id
_entity_poly.type
_entity_poly.pdbx_seq_one_letter_code
_entity_poly.pdbx_strand_id
1 'polypeptide(L)'
;NEVDILFALKEQTKHIPGIAVHDLFESRVYLIADKNDPLALKNMIREEDLYGRTLMVGGGSPPALRAVQHRLIASGKIQYFNSPDHDTTRVNVAAGKGICLAPGFLNDHSGQFAWIPFDCEERFSCVLCTHKADNRPSLAAFLGILEKLYRDAVAFPL
;
A
#
# COMPACT_ATOMS: atom_id res chain seq x y z
N ASN A 1 -19.38 20.76 -4.73
CA ASN A 1 -18.25 19.81 -4.76
C ASN A 1 -17.27 20.24 -3.68
N GLU A 2 -17.02 19.36 -2.71
CA GLU A 2 -16.11 19.66 -1.60
C GLU A 2 -14.65 19.29 -1.94
N VAL A 3 -14.44 18.47 -2.97
CA VAL A 3 -13.13 18.00 -3.39
C VAL A 3 -13.02 18.02 -4.91
N ASP A 4 -11.95 18.62 -5.43
CA ASP A 4 -11.68 18.70 -6.86
C ASP A 4 -10.95 17.46 -7.40
N ILE A 5 -10.04 16.88 -6.59
CA ILE A 5 -9.22 15.73 -6.94
C ILE A 5 -9.22 14.75 -5.76
N LEU A 6 -9.42 13.48 -6.06
CA LEU A 6 -9.35 12.40 -5.09
C LEU A 6 -8.31 11.36 -5.52
N PHE A 7 -7.41 11.00 -4.60
CA PHE A 7 -6.56 9.82 -4.75
C PHE A 7 -7.34 8.56 -4.36
N ALA A 8 -7.27 7.53 -5.18
CA ALA A 8 -7.96 6.26 -4.93
C ALA A 8 -7.20 5.07 -5.55
N LEU A 9 -7.57 3.87 -5.14
CA LEU A 9 -7.23 2.67 -5.89
C LEU A 9 -8.23 2.49 -7.06
N LYS A 10 -7.73 2.14 -8.22
CA LYS A 10 -8.53 2.01 -9.45
C LYS A 10 -9.75 1.12 -9.28
N GLU A 11 -9.62 0.04 -8.53
CA GLU A 11 -10.71 -0.89 -8.24
C GLU A 11 -11.88 -0.26 -7.46
N GLN A 12 -11.59 0.75 -6.62
CA GLN A 12 -12.60 1.46 -5.83
C GLN A 12 -13.45 2.41 -6.69
N THR A 13 -12.98 2.74 -7.89
CA THR A 13 -13.63 3.74 -8.76
C THR A 13 -14.66 3.17 -9.71
N LYS A 14 -14.71 1.85 -9.87
CA LYS A 14 -15.50 1.14 -10.91
C LYS A 14 -17.00 1.48 -10.95
N HIS A 15 -17.56 1.86 -9.81
CA HIS A 15 -18.99 2.08 -9.67
C HIS A 15 -19.36 3.52 -9.30
N ILE A 16 -18.42 4.44 -9.42
CA ILE A 16 -18.66 5.86 -9.11
C ILE A 16 -19.03 6.60 -10.40
N PRO A 17 -20.27 7.05 -10.56
CA PRO A 17 -20.66 7.78 -11.76
C PRO A 17 -20.09 9.19 -11.78
N GLY A 18 -19.91 9.74 -12.97
CA GLY A 18 -19.56 11.15 -13.15
C GLY A 18 -18.11 11.51 -12.86
N ILE A 19 -17.23 10.53 -12.64
CA ILE A 19 -15.80 10.76 -12.46
C ILE A 19 -14.99 10.43 -13.71
N ALA A 20 -13.90 11.16 -13.91
CA ALA A 20 -12.81 10.81 -14.81
C ALA A 20 -11.67 10.21 -13.98
N VAL A 21 -11.08 9.12 -14.46
CA VAL A 21 -10.03 8.38 -13.77
C VAL A 21 -8.73 8.55 -14.53
N HIS A 22 -7.68 9.00 -13.84
CA HIS A 22 -6.35 9.25 -14.39
C HIS A 22 -5.35 8.30 -13.72
N ASP A 23 -4.73 7.42 -14.49
CA ASP A 23 -3.69 6.52 -13.98
C ASP A 23 -2.48 7.33 -13.49
N LEU A 24 -1.99 7.05 -12.30
CA LEU A 24 -0.90 7.79 -11.69
C LEU A 24 0.36 6.93 -11.54
N PHE A 25 0.30 5.84 -10.77
CA PHE A 25 1.39 4.88 -10.61
C PHE A 25 0.87 3.53 -10.11
N GLU A 26 1.74 2.52 -10.18
CA GLU A 26 1.53 1.23 -9.52
C GLU A 26 2.39 1.14 -8.25
N SER A 27 1.78 0.73 -7.14
CA SER A 27 2.47 0.50 -5.87
C SER A 27 2.63 -0.99 -5.59
N ARG A 28 3.70 -1.36 -4.90
CA ARG A 28 4.04 -2.73 -4.51
C ARG A 28 3.58 -3.04 -3.10
N VAL A 29 3.57 -4.33 -2.75
CA VAL A 29 3.41 -4.78 -1.37
C VAL A 29 4.75 -4.66 -0.65
N TYR A 30 4.70 -4.14 0.57
CA TYR A 30 5.85 -4.04 1.49
C TYR A 30 5.56 -4.76 2.79
N LEU A 31 6.60 -5.34 3.37
CA LEU A 31 6.60 -5.74 4.76
C LEU A 31 6.91 -4.52 5.63
N ILE A 32 6.17 -4.39 6.72
CA ILE A 32 6.47 -3.43 7.79
C ILE A 32 6.90 -4.23 9.02
N ALA A 33 8.06 -3.89 9.55
CA ALA A 33 8.63 -4.49 10.75
C ALA A 33 9.26 -3.43 11.65
N ASP A 34 9.53 -3.78 12.90
CA ASP A 34 10.38 -2.96 13.76
C ASP A 34 11.77 -2.79 13.14
N LYS A 35 12.40 -1.64 13.34
CA LYS A 35 13.73 -1.36 12.78
C LYS A 35 14.82 -2.31 13.25
N ASN A 36 14.68 -2.87 14.44
CA ASN A 36 15.62 -3.81 15.02
C ASN A 36 15.31 -5.27 14.65
N ASP A 37 14.22 -5.49 13.90
CA ASP A 37 13.89 -6.82 13.39
C ASP A 37 14.96 -7.28 12.39
N PRO A 38 15.43 -8.53 12.46
CA PRO A 38 16.39 -9.06 11.49
C PRO A 38 15.95 -8.94 10.03
N LEU A 39 14.64 -8.93 9.77
CA LEU A 39 14.08 -8.73 8.42
C LEU A 39 14.39 -7.34 7.86
N ALA A 40 14.61 -6.35 8.72
CA ALA A 40 14.96 -4.99 8.30
C ALA A 40 16.30 -4.89 7.56
N LEU A 41 17.15 -5.89 7.67
CA LEU A 41 18.44 -5.97 6.99
C LEU A 41 18.35 -6.53 5.57
N LYS A 42 17.18 -7.03 5.16
CA LYS A 42 16.97 -7.59 3.84
C LYS A 42 16.54 -6.52 2.84
N ASN A 43 16.94 -6.70 1.58
CA ASN A 43 16.53 -5.85 0.47
C ASN A 43 15.20 -6.27 -0.16
N MET A 44 14.80 -7.53 0.07
CA MET A 44 13.57 -8.14 -0.41
C MET A 44 13.15 -9.23 0.57
N ILE A 45 11.86 -9.31 0.86
CA ILE A 45 11.26 -10.35 1.69
C ILE A 45 10.57 -11.36 0.79
N ARG A 46 10.85 -12.63 1.03
CA ARG A 46 10.14 -13.75 0.42
C ARG A 46 9.22 -14.42 1.43
N GLU A 47 8.31 -15.26 0.96
CA GLU A 47 7.37 -15.99 1.81
C GLU A 47 8.09 -16.79 2.91
N GLU A 48 9.19 -17.47 2.56
CA GLU A 48 9.97 -18.31 3.49
C GLU A 48 10.58 -17.52 4.65
N ASP A 49 10.87 -16.24 4.43
CA ASP A 49 11.41 -15.36 5.47
C ASP A 49 10.40 -15.08 6.59
N LEU A 50 9.12 -15.30 6.31
CA LEU A 50 8.02 -15.07 7.25
C LEU A 50 7.61 -16.32 8.03
N TYR A 51 8.18 -17.48 7.73
CA TYR A 51 7.82 -18.73 8.42
C TYR A 51 8.12 -18.63 9.93
N GLY A 52 7.17 -19.06 10.74
CA GLY A 52 7.24 -18.95 12.19
C GLY A 52 6.96 -17.56 12.76
N ARG A 53 6.69 -16.56 11.90
CA ARG A 53 6.35 -15.19 12.32
C ARG A 53 4.84 -15.02 12.51
N THR A 54 4.46 -13.98 13.22
CA THR A 54 3.07 -13.57 13.40
C THR A 54 2.73 -12.40 12.47
N LEU A 55 1.83 -12.64 11.51
CA LEU A 55 1.33 -11.63 10.58
C LEU A 55 0.11 -10.93 11.20
N MET A 56 0.18 -9.62 11.35
CA MET A 56 -0.97 -8.80 11.71
C MET A 56 -1.83 -8.56 10.47
N VAL A 57 -3.10 -8.93 10.54
CA VAL A 57 -4.06 -8.79 9.44
C VAL A 57 -5.16 -7.83 9.87
N GLY A 58 -5.35 -6.75 9.14
CA GLY A 58 -6.40 -5.76 9.41
C GLY A 58 -7.63 -5.93 8.53
N GLY A 59 -8.81 -5.63 9.07
CA GLY A 59 -10.00 -5.43 8.27
C GLY A 59 -9.82 -4.20 7.36
N GLY A 60 -10.36 -4.23 6.14
CA GLY A 60 -10.24 -3.11 5.20
C GLY A 60 -9.01 -3.15 4.30
N SER A 61 -8.21 -4.22 4.34
CA SER A 61 -7.14 -4.42 3.35
C SER A 61 -7.70 -4.46 1.92
N PRO A 62 -7.05 -3.79 0.96
CA PRO A 62 -7.42 -3.88 -0.46
C PRO A 62 -7.40 -5.34 -0.95
N PRO A 63 -8.19 -5.71 -1.98
CA PRO A 63 -8.27 -7.07 -2.49
C PRO A 63 -6.91 -7.69 -2.82
N ALA A 64 -6.00 -6.95 -3.47
CA ALA A 64 -4.66 -7.44 -3.78
C ALA A 64 -3.86 -7.80 -2.51
N LEU A 65 -3.89 -6.94 -1.48
CA LEU A 65 -3.23 -7.22 -0.22
C LEU A 65 -3.85 -8.42 0.50
N ARG A 66 -5.17 -8.51 0.49
CA ARG A 66 -5.92 -9.64 1.05
C ARG A 66 -5.54 -10.97 0.40
N ALA A 67 -5.37 -10.99 -0.91
CA ALA A 67 -4.93 -12.17 -1.65
C ALA A 67 -3.56 -12.68 -1.16
N VAL A 68 -2.60 -11.79 -0.96
CA VAL A 68 -1.29 -12.12 -0.41
C VAL A 68 -1.42 -12.67 1.02
N GLN A 69 -2.15 -11.96 1.88
CA GLN A 69 -2.35 -12.38 3.28
C GLN A 69 -2.99 -13.76 3.38
N HIS A 70 -4.04 -14.04 2.60
CA HIS A 70 -4.70 -15.34 2.58
C HIS A 70 -3.78 -16.47 2.11
N ARG A 71 -2.97 -16.23 1.07
CA ARG A 71 -1.98 -17.20 0.58
C ARG A 71 -0.96 -17.55 1.67
N LEU A 72 -0.43 -16.54 2.35
CA LEU A 72 0.53 -16.73 3.44
C LEU A 72 -0.07 -17.53 4.60
N ILE A 73 -1.28 -17.20 5.03
CA ILE A 73 -1.98 -17.90 6.10
C ILE A 73 -2.31 -19.34 5.70
N ALA A 74 -2.75 -19.55 4.45
CA ALA A 74 -3.09 -20.87 3.92
C ALA A 74 -1.88 -21.82 3.86
N SER A 75 -0.66 -21.30 3.83
CA SER A 75 0.55 -22.13 3.89
C SER A 75 0.67 -22.94 5.20
N GLY A 76 -0.01 -22.50 6.26
CA GLY A 76 0.06 -23.10 7.59
C GLY A 76 1.40 -22.89 8.32
N LYS A 77 2.32 -22.13 7.73
CA LYS A 77 3.67 -21.87 8.25
C LYS A 77 3.81 -20.51 8.94
N ILE A 78 2.79 -19.67 8.84
CA ILE A 78 2.74 -18.32 9.39
C ILE A 78 1.56 -18.22 10.33
N GLN A 79 1.81 -17.75 11.54
CA GLN A 79 0.74 -17.41 12.49
C GLN A 79 0.12 -16.08 12.07
N TYR A 80 -1.14 -15.85 12.45
CA TYR A 80 -1.77 -14.55 12.18
C TYR A 80 -2.58 -14.06 13.37
N PHE A 81 -2.73 -12.76 13.44
CA PHE A 81 -3.53 -12.06 14.43
C PHE A 81 -4.40 -11.02 13.72
N ASN A 82 -5.71 -11.07 13.96
CA ASN A 82 -6.63 -10.07 13.45
C ASN A 82 -6.51 -8.80 14.28
N SER A 83 -5.93 -7.78 13.69
CA SER A 83 -5.83 -6.46 14.30
C SER A 83 -7.11 -5.66 14.06
N PRO A 84 -7.70 -5.02 15.07
CA PRO A 84 -8.96 -4.31 14.92
C PRO A 84 -8.84 -3.06 14.03
N ASP A 85 -7.68 -2.41 14.06
CA ASP A 85 -7.42 -1.15 13.35
C ASP A 85 -5.93 -0.98 13.02
N HIS A 86 -5.66 0.07 12.25
CA HIS A 86 -4.30 0.38 11.79
C HIS A 86 -3.37 0.81 12.94
N ASP A 87 -3.87 1.59 13.88
CA ASP A 87 -3.06 2.10 15.00
C ASP A 87 -2.64 0.95 15.93
N THR A 88 -3.56 0.05 16.25
CA THR A 88 -3.26 -1.17 17.01
C THR A 88 -2.22 -2.03 16.29
N THR A 89 -2.32 -2.15 14.97
CA THR A 89 -1.31 -2.86 14.15
C THR A 89 0.06 -2.22 14.32
N ARG A 90 0.17 -0.91 14.17
CA ARG A 90 1.45 -0.18 14.30
C ARG A 90 2.07 -0.32 15.68
N VAL A 91 1.27 -0.21 16.73
CA VAL A 91 1.73 -0.39 18.12
C VAL A 91 2.29 -1.80 18.34
N ASN A 92 1.62 -2.83 17.85
CA ASN A 92 2.08 -4.22 18.00
C ASN A 92 3.36 -4.48 17.18
N VAL A 93 3.48 -3.92 15.99
CA VAL A 93 4.70 -4.01 15.18
C VAL A 93 5.86 -3.29 15.87
N ALA A 94 5.65 -2.08 16.40
CA ALA A 94 6.65 -1.33 17.15
C ALA A 94 7.09 -2.04 18.42
N ALA A 95 6.20 -2.82 19.04
CA ALA A 95 6.50 -3.64 20.20
C ALA A 95 7.17 -4.99 19.85
N GLY A 96 7.49 -5.23 18.59
CA GLY A 96 8.11 -6.49 18.12
C GLY A 96 7.19 -7.72 18.22
N LYS A 97 5.87 -7.52 18.38
CA LYS A 97 4.91 -8.63 18.56
C LYS A 97 4.46 -9.25 17.24
N GLY A 98 4.77 -8.63 16.13
CA GLY A 98 4.41 -9.13 14.82
C GLY A 98 4.92 -8.23 13.69
N ILE A 99 4.56 -8.62 12.50
CA ILE A 99 4.86 -7.93 11.25
C ILE A 99 3.55 -7.68 10.51
N CYS A 100 3.52 -6.73 9.59
CA CYS A 100 2.35 -6.56 8.72
C CYS A 100 2.77 -6.28 7.27
N LEU A 101 1.83 -6.49 6.36
CA LEU A 101 1.97 -6.12 4.96
C LEU A 101 1.13 -4.87 4.68
N ALA A 102 1.65 -4.00 3.85
CA ALA A 102 0.94 -2.79 3.43
C ALA A 102 1.32 -2.38 2.00
N PRO A 103 0.47 -1.60 1.33
CA PRO A 103 0.84 -0.92 0.09
C PRO A 103 1.98 0.08 0.32
N GLY A 104 2.95 0.10 -0.58
CA GLY A 104 4.12 0.98 -0.48
C GLY A 104 3.78 2.47 -0.43
N PHE A 105 2.70 2.89 -1.08
CA PHE A 105 2.26 4.30 -1.08
C PHE A 105 1.82 4.82 0.31
N LEU A 106 1.62 3.93 1.29
CA LEU A 106 1.32 4.31 2.67
C LEU A 106 2.58 4.62 3.49
N ASN A 107 3.77 4.41 2.94
CA ASN A 107 5.01 4.74 3.62
C ASN A 107 5.16 6.27 3.74
N ASP A 108 5.10 6.78 4.96
CA ASP A 108 5.26 8.20 5.27
C ASP A 108 6.73 8.65 5.31
N HIS A 109 7.67 7.72 5.07
CA HIS A 109 9.12 7.95 5.13
C HIS A 109 9.61 8.56 6.45
N SER A 110 8.81 8.50 7.52
CA SER A 110 9.20 8.97 8.85
C SER A 110 10.39 8.21 9.43
N GLY A 111 10.64 7.03 8.88
CA GLY A 111 11.65 6.14 9.37
C GLY A 111 11.30 5.50 10.72
N GLN A 112 10.06 5.51 11.15
CA GLN A 112 9.61 4.84 12.37
C GLN A 112 9.70 3.31 12.26
N PHE A 113 9.40 2.77 11.08
CA PHE A 113 9.43 1.35 10.77
C PHE A 113 10.40 1.04 9.63
N ALA A 114 10.82 -0.21 9.54
CA ALA A 114 11.44 -0.74 8.34
C ALA A 114 10.35 -1.11 7.33
N TRP A 115 10.51 -0.64 6.10
CA TRP A 115 9.67 -0.96 4.95
C TRP A 115 10.51 -1.72 3.94
N ILE A 116 10.23 -3.00 3.75
CA ILE A 116 11.01 -3.86 2.88
C ILE A 116 10.10 -4.42 1.79
N PRO A 117 10.47 -4.34 0.49
CA PRO A 117 9.68 -4.90 -0.59
C PRO A 117 9.39 -6.38 -0.35
N PHE A 118 8.12 -6.79 -0.56
CA PHE A 118 7.72 -8.19 -0.53
C PHE A 118 7.67 -8.75 -1.96
N ASP A 119 8.24 -9.93 -2.14
CA ASP A 119 8.33 -10.60 -3.44
C ASP A 119 6.98 -11.25 -3.78
N CYS A 120 6.16 -10.54 -4.54
CA CYS A 120 4.88 -11.02 -5.05
C CYS A 120 4.50 -10.26 -6.33
N GLU A 121 3.53 -10.81 -7.07
CA GLU A 121 3.06 -10.22 -8.33
C GLU A 121 1.99 -9.14 -8.12
N GLU A 122 1.33 -9.14 -6.97
CA GLU A 122 0.24 -8.22 -6.65
C GLU A 122 0.72 -6.77 -6.65
N ARG A 123 -0.09 -5.91 -7.25
CA ARG A 123 0.14 -4.47 -7.35
C ARG A 123 -1.13 -3.70 -6.99
N PHE A 124 -0.94 -2.44 -6.61
CA PHE A 124 -2.02 -1.49 -6.35
C PHE A 124 -1.99 -0.42 -7.43
N SER A 125 -3.01 -0.39 -8.29
CA SER A 125 -3.16 0.65 -9.30
C SER A 125 -3.69 1.92 -8.65
N CYS A 126 -2.83 2.91 -8.48
CA CYS A 126 -3.16 4.18 -7.86
C CYS A 126 -3.56 5.19 -8.93
N VAL A 127 -4.67 5.88 -8.70
CA VAL A 127 -5.29 6.80 -9.67
C VAL A 127 -5.67 8.11 -9.00
N LEU A 128 -5.80 9.15 -9.81
CA LEU A 128 -6.50 10.39 -9.45
C LEU A 128 -7.88 10.39 -10.09
N CYS A 129 -8.86 10.83 -9.34
CA CYS A 129 -10.23 10.98 -9.80
C CYS A 129 -10.61 12.44 -9.79
N THR A 130 -11.23 12.89 -10.86
CA THR A 130 -11.78 14.24 -11.00
C THR A 130 -13.25 14.16 -11.45
N HIS A 131 -13.98 15.23 -11.36
CA HIS A 131 -15.32 15.28 -11.94
C HIS A 131 -15.24 15.35 -13.46
N LYS A 132 -15.98 14.53 -14.19
CA LYS A 132 -15.95 14.50 -15.68
C LYS A 132 -16.28 15.83 -16.34
N ALA A 133 -17.14 16.63 -15.71
CA ALA A 133 -17.55 17.93 -16.24
C ALA A 133 -16.58 19.07 -15.87
N ASP A 134 -15.51 18.79 -15.13
CA ASP A 134 -14.56 19.82 -14.73
C ASP A 134 -13.50 20.02 -15.81
N ASN A 135 -13.65 21.10 -16.54
CA ASN A 135 -12.78 21.50 -17.67
C ASN A 135 -11.84 22.65 -17.30
N ARG A 136 -11.61 22.91 -16.01
CA ARG A 136 -10.72 23.99 -15.58
C ARG A 136 -9.27 23.78 -16.06
N PRO A 137 -8.64 24.77 -16.72
CA PRO A 137 -7.25 24.64 -17.17
C PRO A 137 -6.25 24.41 -16.02
N SER A 138 -6.52 24.97 -14.85
CA SER A 138 -5.70 24.75 -13.64
C SER A 138 -5.71 23.31 -13.19
N LEU A 139 -6.84 22.62 -13.28
CA LEU A 139 -6.96 21.20 -12.96
C LEU A 139 -6.14 20.36 -13.94
N ALA A 140 -6.28 20.62 -15.23
CA ALA A 140 -5.51 19.92 -16.28
C ALA A 140 -4.00 20.12 -16.12
N ALA A 141 -3.57 21.35 -15.80
CA ALA A 141 -2.17 21.65 -15.53
C ALA A 141 -1.63 20.90 -14.31
N PHE A 142 -2.39 20.86 -13.23
CA PHE A 142 -2.01 20.15 -12.00
C PHE A 142 -1.90 18.63 -12.23
N LEU A 143 -2.86 18.03 -12.92
CA LEU A 143 -2.79 16.61 -13.29
C LEU A 143 -1.55 16.30 -14.12
N GLY A 144 -1.25 17.12 -15.12
CA GLY A 144 -0.05 16.96 -15.97
C GLY A 144 1.26 17.04 -15.18
N ILE A 145 1.33 17.91 -14.16
CA ILE A 145 2.49 18.00 -13.26
C ILE A 145 2.63 16.70 -12.44
N LEU A 146 1.56 16.22 -11.85
CA LEU A 146 1.59 14.98 -11.06
C LEU A 146 1.94 13.77 -11.92
N GLU A 147 1.32 13.61 -13.07
CA GLU A 147 1.63 12.52 -14.00
C GLU A 147 3.10 12.50 -14.40
N LYS A 148 3.66 13.68 -14.70
CA LYS A 148 5.07 13.82 -15.02
C LYS A 148 5.96 13.48 -13.84
N LEU A 149 5.62 14.00 -12.64
CA LEU A 149 6.38 13.76 -11.43
C LEU A 149 6.52 12.26 -11.15
N TYR A 150 5.43 11.51 -11.21
CA TYR A 150 5.44 10.08 -10.94
C TYR A 150 6.00 9.22 -12.07
N ARG A 151 5.88 9.68 -13.32
CA ARG A 151 6.52 9.01 -14.47
C ARG A 151 8.04 9.11 -14.42
N ASP A 152 8.57 10.27 -14.03
CA ASP A 152 10.00 10.56 -14.00
C ASP A 152 10.63 10.16 -12.64
N ALA A 153 9.84 9.81 -11.64
CA ALA A 153 10.30 9.45 -10.31
C ALA A 153 10.88 8.03 -10.29
N VAL A 154 12.12 7.89 -10.69
CA VAL A 154 12.92 6.64 -10.55
C VAL A 154 13.23 6.33 -9.09
N ALA A 155 13.00 7.28 -8.17
CA ALA A 155 13.54 7.25 -6.81
C ALA A 155 12.52 6.95 -5.69
N PHE A 156 11.22 6.85 -5.98
CA PHE A 156 10.24 6.50 -4.94
C PHE A 156 9.99 5.00 -4.92
N PRO A 157 10.32 4.30 -3.81
CA PRO A 157 9.89 2.92 -3.61
C PRO A 157 8.36 2.91 -3.38
N LEU A 158 7.63 2.81 -4.46
CA LEU A 158 6.16 2.73 -4.45
C LEU A 158 5.68 1.30 -4.48
#